data_8e7ed2a600320e6aa250f457636a80a5
#
_entry.id   8e7ed2a600320e6aa250f457636a80a5
#
_cell.length_a   1.000
_cell.length_b   1.000
_cell.length_c   1.000
_cell.angle_alpha   90.00
_cell.angle_beta   90.00
_cell.angle_gamma   90.00
#
_symmetry.space_group_name_H-M   'P 1'
#
loop_
_entity.id
_entity.type
_entity.pdbx_description
1 polymer ?
#
loop_
_entity_poly.entity_id
_entity_poly.type
_entity_poly.pdbx_seq_one_letter_code
_entity_poly.pdbx_strand_id
1 'polypeptide(L)'
;MTSTYLIKRQMRVCSHADSHCPVLPSGKEKLHLPILYPANADGIDQEMLACFEEVCLQICDELKVLFSNLTGQILKMAEAENKFTLEDVKILSQKNCYTGFLNIEALRLKHRLFEGGWSEVLQRELLIKDEAVGILLFDSCRDEVVMVRQFRVGVLDKQTSPWMLELVAGMVKVGEGAEQVAIRESQEESDCVPTDLVKILEYFNSPGTSNEKVTLFCGRVDARSVGGVHGLTQEHEDIEVTVLPFEEALAGVNSGLINNAMSIIALQWLELNKAELLEQWL
;
A
#
# COMPACT_ATOMS: atom_id res chain seq x y z
N MET A 1 14.09 3.25 21.21
CA MET A 1 13.46 4.33 20.42
C MET A 1 14.04 5.74 20.68
N THR A 2 15.12 5.90 21.41
CA THR A 2 15.64 7.22 21.81
C THR A 2 16.97 7.61 21.14
N SER A 3 17.61 6.71 20.39
CA SER A 3 18.91 7.00 19.79
C SER A 3 18.86 7.64 18.39
N THR A 4 17.81 7.36 17.61
CA THR A 4 17.67 7.86 16.22
C THR A 4 17.21 9.32 16.15
N TYR A 5 16.51 9.80 17.18
CA TYR A 5 16.00 11.17 17.21
C TYR A 5 17.06 12.23 17.54
N LEU A 6 18.11 11.83 18.24
CA LEU A 6 19.21 12.74 18.62
C LEU A 6 20.20 12.97 17.47
N ILE A 7 20.32 12.01 16.54
CA ILE A 7 21.23 12.12 15.39
C ILE A 7 20.69 13.13 14.35
N LYS A 8 19.36 13.19 14.16
CA LYS A 8 18.73 14.14 13.20
C LYS A 8 18.89 15.63 13.56
N ARG A 9 19.23 15.97 14.79
CA ARG A 9 19.32 17.36 15.27
C ARG A 9 20.68 18.01 15.06
N GLN A 10 21.72 17.26 14.72
CA GLN A 10 23.09 17.77 14.55
C GLN A 10 23.63 17.74 13.13
N MET A 11 22.81 17.34 12.16
CA MET A 11 23.26 17.21 10.76
C MET A 11 22.50 18.18 9.85
N ARG A 12 23.22 18.91 8.98
CA ARG A 12 22.64 19.73 7.93
C ARG A 12 22.55 18.92 6.63
N VAL A 13 21.38 18.95 5.99
CA VAL A 13 21.20 18.41 4.64
C VAL A 13 21.68 19.49 3.67
N CYS A 14 22.66 19.19 2.83
CA CYS A 14 23.06 20.08 1.75
C CYS A 14 21.94 20.14 0.69
N SER A 15 21.34 21.30 0.50
CA SER A 15 20.43 21.57 -0.60
C SER A 15 21.23 21.81 -1.89
N HIS A 16 20.63 21.52 -3.05
CA HIS A 16 21.20 21.55 -4.41
C HIS A 16 21.83 22.89 -4.88
N ALA A 17 22.12 23.84 -4.00
CA ALA A 17 22.60 25.17 -4.34
C ALA A 17 24.12 25.40 -4.18
N ASP A 18 24.86 24.44 -3.60
CA ASP A 18 26.29 24.62 -3.40
C ASP A 18 27.11 24.03 -4.56
N SER A 19 27.80 24.93 -5.27
CA SER A 19 28.56 24.71 -6.52
C SER A 19 29.88 23.94 -6.34
N HIS A 20 30.06 23.19 -5.26
CA HIS A 20 31.31 22.47 -4.94
C HIS A 20 31.09 20.98 -4.63
N CYS A 21 30.25 20.31 -5.39
CA CYS A 21 30.14 18.85 -5.32
C CYS A 21 31.12 18.23 -6.33
N PRO A 22 32.06 17.36 -5.94
CA PRO A 22 32.97 16.71 -6.88
C PRO A 22 32.22 15.79 -7.83
N VAL A 23 32.47 15.94 -9.12
CA VAL A 23 31.92 15.11 -10.21
C VAL A 23 32.68 13.78 -10.24
N LEU A 24 32.02 12.67 -9.95
CA LEU A 24 32.58 11.32 -10.09
C LEU A 24 32.65 10.91 -11.58
N PRO A 25 33.63 10.09 -11.99
CA PRO A 25 33.77 9.67 -13.38
C PRO A 25 32.60 8.78 -13.85
N SER A 26 32.19 8.99 -15.08
CA SER A 26 31.06 8.40 -15.77
C SER A 26 31.08 6.88 -15.80
N GLY A 27 29.99 6.21 -15.35
CA GLY A 27 29.73 4.81 -15.64
C GLY A 27 29.06 3.96 -14.54
N LYS A 28 28.67 4.53 -13.41
CA LYS A 28 27.89 3.78 -12.39
C LYS A 28 26.62 4.55 -12.05
N GLU A 29 25.50 3.84 -12.00
CA GLU A 29 24.22 4.38 -11.56
C GLU A 29 24.36 4.99 -10.15
N LYS A 30 23.97 6.27 -10.04
CA LYS A 30 24.11 7.05 -8.80
C LYS A 30 23.01 6.69 -7.83
N LEU A 31 23.33 5.97 -6.77
CA LEU A 31 22.53 6.05 -5.56
C LEU A 31 22.86 7.40 -4.90
N HIS A 32 21.94 8.36 -4.94
CA HIS A 32 22.04 9.59 -4.16
C HIS A 32 21.69 9.26 -2.69
N LEU A 33 22.68 8.80 -1.93
CA LEU A 33 22.59 8.86 -0.48
C LEU A 33 22.93 10.29 -0.06
N PRO A 34 22.10 10.96 0.77
CA PRO A 34 22.50 12.23 1.35
C PRO A 34 23.74 12.01 2.22
N ILE A 35 24.88 12.55 1.79
CA ILE A 35 26.10 12.51 2.56
C ILE A 35 25.91 13.47 3.74
N LEU A 36 25.86 12.93 4.94
CA LEU A 36 25.66 13.69 6.18
C LEU A 36 27.03 14.15 6.69
N TYR A 37 27.33 15.44 6.56
CA TYR A 37 28.55 16.05 7.10
C TYR A 37 28.34 16.51 8.55
N PRO A 38 29.31 16.35 9.44
CA PRO A 38 29.26 16.97 10.76
C PRO A 38 29.31 18.49 10.64
N ALA A 39 28.53 19.20 11.46
CA ALA A 39 28.35 20.65 11.39
C ALA A 39 29.61 21.51 11.63
N ASN A 40 30.77 20.93 11.94
CA ASN A 40 32.07 21.59 12.19
C ASN A 40 33.16 20.92 11.37
N ALA A 41 33.10 21.07 10.03
CA ALA A 41 34.06 20.44 9.10
C ALA A 41 35.33 21.27 8.84
N ASP A 42 35.60 22.31 9.63
CA ASP A 42 36.84 23.09 9.54
C ASP A 42 38.02 22.26 10.09
N GLY A 43 38.65 21.46 9.20
CA GLY A 43 39.83 20.67 9.56
C GLY A 43 39.85 19.18 9.19
N ILE A 44 38.86 18.70 8.42
CA ILE A 44 38.90 17.33 7.89
C ILE A 44 39.71 17.31 6.60
N ASP A 45 40.79 16.51 6.60
CA ASP A 45 41.65 16.27 5.45
C ASP A 45 40.89 15.58 4.34
N GLN A 46 41.12 15.98 3.08
CA GLN A 46 40.46 15.42 1.88
C GLN A 46 40.72 13.89 1.75
N GLU A 47 41.88 13.39 2.22
CA GLU A 47 42.15 11.95 2.23
C GLU A 47 41.24 11.19 3.21
N MET A 48 40.92 11.81 4.36
CA MET A 48 40.03 11.22 5.36
C MET A 48 38.58 11.22 4.88
N LEU A 49 38.15 12.24 4.10
CA LEU A 49 36.84 12.30 3.46
C LEU A 49 36.68 11.20 2.40
N ALA A 50 37.68 11.03 1.53
CA ALA A 50 37.67 9.99 0.49
C ALA A 50 37.64 8.58 1.10
N CYS A 51 38.40 8.35 2.19
CA CYS A 51 38.36 7.07 2.90
C CYS A 51 36.97 6.79 3.53
N PHE A 52 36.33 7.82 4.07
CA PHE A 52 34.97 7.69 4.64
C PHE A 52 33.92 7.39 3.57
N GLU A 53 34.02 8.04 2.40
CA GLU A 53 33.14 7.76 1.24
C GLU A 53 33.31 6.32 0.75
N GLU A 54 34.53 5.84 0.63
CA GLU A 54 34.85 4.47 0.19
C GLU A 54 34.30 3.42 1.17
N VAL A 55 34.46 3.65 2.47
CA VAL A 55 33.90 2.79 3.53
C VAL A 55 32.38 2.79 3.52
N CYS A 56 31.74 3.97 3.34
CA CYS A 56 30.27 4.06 3.23
C CYS A 56 29.75 3.32 2.01
N LEU A 57 30.40 3.44 0.86
CA LEU A 57 30.02 2.71 -0.37
C LEU A 57 30.16 1.19 -0.18
N GLN A 58 31.25 0.74 0.43
CA GLN A 58 31.48 -0.67 0.70
C GLN A 58 30.42 -1.24 1.66
N ILE A 59 30.08 -0.53 2.73
CA ILE A 59 29.00 -0.92 3.66
C ILE A 59 27.65 -1.00 2.94
N CYS A 60 27.34 -0.03 2.06
CA CYS A 60 26.11 -0.05 1.28
C CYS A 60 26.03 -1.26 0.34
N ASP A 61 27.12 -1.62 -0.33
CA ASP A 61 27.14 -2.77 -1.22
C ASP A 61 27.05 -4.11 -0.46
N GLU A 62 27.70 -4.21 0.69
CA GLU A 62 27.56 -5.38 1.58
C GLU A 62 26.14 -5.53 2.12
N LEU A 63 25.49 -4.42 2.50
CA LEU A 63 24.08 -4.41 2.93
C LEU A 63 23.14 -4.83 1.80
N LYS A 64 23.33 -4.37 0.57
CA LYS A 64 22.52 -4.79 -0.60
C LYS A 64 22.63 -6.30 -0.84
N VAL A 65 23.84 -6.85 -0.79
CA VAL A 65 24.06 -8.31 -0.93
C VAL A 65 23.40 -9.07 0.21
N LEU A 66 23.48 -8.57 1.44
CA LEU A 66 22.86 -9.19 2.61
C LEU A 66 21.33 -9.20 2.49
N PHE A 67 20.73 -8.06 2.10
CA PHE A 67 19.28 -7.95 1.87
C PHE A 67 18.81 -8.84 0.73
N SER A 68 19.54 -8.89 -0.39
CA SER A 68 19.21 -9.77 -1.52
C SER A 68 19.26 -11.25 -1.13
N ASN A 69 20.27 -11.67 -0.37
CA ASN A 69 20.39 -13.04 0.13
C ASN A 69 19.28 -13.38 1.15
N LEU A 70 18.95 -12.45 2.05
CA LEU A 70 17.88 -12.61 3.03
C LEU A 70 16.52 -12.75 2.35
N THR A 71 16.24 -11.87 1.37
CA THR A 71 15.01 -11.93 0.57
C THR A 71 14.90 -13.26 -0.19
N GLY A 72 15.99 -13.71 -0.81
CA GLY A 72 16.04 -15.01 -1.50
C GLY A 72 15.86 -16.21 -0.56
N GLN A 73 16.34 -16.12 0.67
CA GLN A 73 16.12 -17.16 1.69
C GLN A 73 14.67 -17.16 2.18
N ILE A 74 14.08 -15.97 2.45
CA ILE A 74 12.67 -15.83 2.86
C ILE A 74 11.74 -16.37 1.78
N LEU A 75 11.97 -16.05 0.51
CA LEU A 75 11.18 -16.56 -0.61
C LEU A 75 11.27 -18.10 -0.72
N LYS A 76 12.48 -18.67 -0.58
CA LYS A 76 12.66 -20.12 -0.58
C LYS A 76 12.01 -20.81 0.62
N MET A 77 12.02 -20.19 1.79
CA MET A 77 11.30 -20.69 2.95
C MET A 77 9.79 -20.65 2.74
N ALA A 78 9.25 -19.56 2.18
CA ALA A 78 7.83 -19.43 1.87
C ALA A 78 7.38 -20.47 0.81
N GLU A 79 8.20 -20.76 -0.20
CA GLU A 79 7.91 -21.81 -1.20
C GLU A 79 8.00 -23.22 -0.61
N ALA A 80 8.90 -23.47 0.34
CA ALA A 80 9.07 -24.76 0.99
C ALA A 80 7.99 -25.10 2.03
N GLU A 81 7.21 -24.12 2.49
CA GLU A 81 6.25 -24.29 3.59
C GLU A 81 4.81 -24.58 3.16
N ASN A 82 4.44 -24.51 1.89
CA ASN A 82 3.11 -24.94 1.44
C ASN A 82 3.00 -26.46 1.40
N LYS A 83 2.90 -27.05 2.62
CA LYS A 83 2.74 -28.50 2.80
C LYS A 83 1.45 -29.02 2.19
N PHE A 84 0.43 -28.19 2.04
CA PHE A 84 -0.91 -28.56 1.58
C PHE A 84 -1.33 -27.78 0.34
N THR A 85 -2.17 -28.41 -0.47
CA THR A 85 -2.76 -27.87 -1.71
C THR A 85 -4.28 -27.98 -1.67
N LEU A 86 -4.97 -27.61 -2.74
CA LEU A 86 -6.41 -27.80 -2.85
C LEU A 86 -6.81 -29.29 -2.84
N GLU A 87 -5.91 -30.22 -3.18
CA GLU A 87 -6.13 -31.68 -3.08
C GLU A 87 -6.26 -32.15 -1.62
N ASP A 88 -5.75 -31.35 -0.69
CA ASP A 88 -5.83 -31.60 0.75
C ASP A 88 -7.10 -31.03 1.39
N VAL A 89 -8.06 -30.60 0.57
CA VAL A 89 -9.40 -30.15 0.97
C VAL A 89 -10.45 -31.02 0.28
N LYS A 90 -11.46 -31.46 1.04
CA LYS A 90 -12.62 -32.19 0.51
C LYS A 90 -13.90 -31.44 0.84
N ILE A 91 -14.52 -30.86 -0.17
CA ILE A 91 -15.86 -30.26 -0.04
C ILE A 91 -16.87 -31.41 -0.15
N LEU A 92 -17.62 -31.64 0.93
CA LEU A 92 -18.63 -32.69 1.04
C LEU A 92 -20.01 -32.20 0.57
N SER A 93 -20.32 -30.95 0.85
CA SER A 93 -21.51 -30.27 0.33
C SER A 93 -21.33 -28.75 0.37
N GLN A 94 -22.02 -28.09 -0.56
CA GLN A 94 -22.09 -26.64 -0.67
C GLN A 94 -23.54 -26.27 -0.92
N LYS A 95 -24.08 -25.34 -0.16
CA LYS A 95 -25.47 -24.92 -0.22
C LYS A 95 -25.55 -23.41 -0.07
N ASN A 96 -26.29 -22.77 -0.98
CA ASN A 96 -26.64 -21.37 -0.83
C ASN A 96 -27.64 -21.19 0.32
N CYS A 97 -27.32 -20.34 1.28
CA CYS A 97 -28.12 -20.05 2.46
C CYS A 97 -28.90 -18.73 2.35
N TYR A 98 -28.33 -17.76 1.63
CA TYR A 98 -28.94 -16.46 1.41
C TYR A 98 -28.53 -15.93 0.03
N THR A 99 -29.49 -15.37 -0.70
CA THR A 99 -29.28 -14.68 -1.96
C THR A 99 -30.05 -13.37 -1.92
N GLY A 100 -29.32 -12.27 -1.84
CA GLY A 100 -29.82 -10.91 -1.89
C GLY A 100 -28.74 -10.03 -2.53
N PHE A 101 -28.50 -8.84 -1.98
CA PHE A 101 -27.31 -8.06 -2.32
C PHE A 101 -26.03 -8.82 -1.97
N LEU A 102 -26.05 -9.53 -0.84
CA LEU A 102 -25.00 -10.47 -0.46
C LEU A 102 -25.38 -11.90 -0.81
N ASN A 103 -24.42 -12.77 -1.09
CA ASN A 103 -24.58 -14.20 -1.23
C ASN A 103 -23.84 -14.92 -0.11
N ILE A 104 -24.52 -15.80 0.61
CA ILE A 104 -23.91 -16.60 1.68
C ILE A 104 -24.09 -18.08 1.39
N GLU A 105 -22.99 -18.80 1.40
CA GLU A 105 -22.95 -20.25 1.21
C GLU A 105 -22.55 -20.96 2.49
N ALA A 106 -23.19 -22.11 2.77
CA ALA A 106 -22.75 -23.04 3.80
C ALA A 106 -22.00 -24.20 3.15
N LEU A 107 -20.77 -24.42 3.62
CA LEU A 107 -19.89 -25.49 3.19
C LEU A 107 -19.74 -26.53 4.30
N ARG A 108 -19.83 -27.82 3.93
CA ARG A 108 -19.36 -28.92 4.76
C ARG A 108 -18.09 -29.48 4.10
N LEU A 109 -16.99 -29.46 4.84
CA LEU A 109 -15.69 -29.83 4.29
C LEU A 109 -14.81 -30.52 5.33
N LYS A 110 -13.73 -31.12 4.85
CA LYS A 110 -12.58 -31.62 5.63
C LYS A 110 -11.30 -31.11 4.98
N HIS A 111 -10.28 -30.92 5.80
CA HIS A 111 -8.93 -30.62 5.32
C HIS A 111 -7.89 -31.48 6.03
N ARG A 112 -6.68 -31.55 5.48
CA ARG A 112 -5.56 -32.22 6.12
C ARG A 112 -5.14 -31.47 7.39
N LEU A 113 -4.70 -32.22 8.39
CA LEU A 113 -4.14 -31.67 9.62
C LEU A 113 -2.62 -31.64 9.56
N PHE A 114 -1.99 -30.68 10.18
CA PHE A 114 -0.54 -30.55 10.27
C PHE A 114 0.12 -31.74 10.95
N GLU A 115 -0.57 -32.36 11.91
CA GLU A 115 -0.13 -33.57 12.61
C GLU A 115 -0.42 -34.86 11.83
N GLY A 116 -1.00 -34.75 10.63
CA GLY A 116 -1.40 -35.85 9.78
C GLY A 116 -2.88 -36.24 9.91
N GLY A 117 -3.37 -36.99 8.93
CA GLY A 117 -4.78 -37.36 8.86
C GLY A 117 -5.68 -36.26 8.30
N TRP A 118 -6.98 -36.41 8.54
CA TRP A 118 -8.03 -35.49 8.11
C TRP A 118 -8.73 -34.90 9.31
N SER A 119 -9.17 -33.66 9.20
CA SER A 119 -10.06 -33.05 10.20
C SER A 119 -11.38 -33.80 10.29
N GLU A 120 -12.09 -33.60 11.38
CA GLU A 120 -13.52 -33.86 11.42
C GLU A 120 -14.26 -33.04 10.37
N VAL A 121 -15.53 -33.35 10.13
CA VAL A 121 -16.35 -32.54 9.21
C VAL A 121 -16.59 -31.18 9.81
N LEU A 122 -16.07 -30.17 9.15
CA LEU A 122 -16.25 -28.77 9.51
C LEU A 122 -17.43 -28.21 8.75
N GLN A 123 -18.18 -27.33 9.43
CA GLN A 123 -19.20 -26.50 8.82
C GLN A 123 -18.70 -25.06 8.79
N ARG A 124 -18.78 -24.40 7.63
CA ARG A 124 -18.35 -23.01 7.43
C ARG A 124 -19.40 -22.27 6.65
N GLU A 125 -19.56 -21.01 6.95
CA GLU A 125 -20.35 -20.06 6.17
C GLU A 125 -19.37 -19.13 5.44
N LEU A 126 -19.63 -18.88 4.18
CA LEU A 126 -18.77 -18.09 3.30
C LEU A 126 -19.61 -16.99 2.66
N LEU A 127 -19.23 -15.76 2.89
CA LEU A 127 -19.73 -14.61 2.15
C LEU A 127 -19.03 -14.58 0.79
N ILE A 128 -19.84 -14.77 -0.26
CA ILE A 128 -19.37 -14.70 -1.66
C ILE A 128 -19.42 -13.25 -2.11
N LYS A 129 -18.27 -12.71 -2.50
CA LYS A 129 -18.12 -11.36 -3.03
C LYS A 129 -17.32 -11.37 -4.31
N ASP A 130 -17.59 -10.38 -5.16
CA ASP A 130 -16.75 -10.07 -6.31
C ASP A 130 -15.41 -9.49 -5.83
N GLU A 131 -14.41 -9.51 -6.70
CA GLU A 131 -13.13 -8.85 -6.45
C GLU A 131 -13.37 -7.32 -6.40
N ALA A 132 -12.58 -6.65 -5.57
CA ALA A 132 -12.63 -5.20 -5.43
C ALA A 132 -11.27 -4.58 -5.81
N VAL A 133 -11.33 -3.32 -6.22
CA VAL A 133 -10.15 -2.51 -6.52
C VAL A 133 -10.21 -1.24 -5.69
N GLY A 134 -9.11 -0.89 -5.04
CA GLY A 134 -8.93 0.42 -4.41
C GLY A 134 -7.78 1.17 -5.08
N ILE A 135 -7.88 2.49 -5.12
CA ILE A 135 -6.84 3.34 -5.68
C ILE A 135 -6.54 4.53 -4.78
N LEU A 136 -5.27 4.69 -4.44
CA LEU A 136 -4.72 5.89 -3.82
C LEU A 136 -4.36 6.90 -4.91
N LEU A 137 -5.10 7.99 -5.00
CA LEU A 137 -4.85 9.07 -5.93
C LEU A 137 -3.87 10.06 -5.30
N PHE A 138 -2.68 10.21 -5.89
CA PHE A 138 -1.59 10.99 -5.34
C PHE A 138 -1.13 12.09 -6.31
N ASP A 139 -1.17 13.34 -5.84
CA ASP A 139 -0.55 14.49 -6.50
C ASP A 139 0.91 14.61 -6.04
N SER A 140 1.82 14.12 -6.86
CA SER A 140 3.26 14.11 -6.57
C SER A 140 3.91 15.50 -6.58
N CYS A 141 3.27 16.50 -7.22
CA CYS A 141 3.77 17.87 -7.26
C CYS A 141 3.44 18.65 -6.00
N ARG A 142 2.32 18.31 -5.36
CA ARG A 142 1.78 19.01 -4.20
C ARG A 142 1.96 18.23 -2.90
N ASP A 143 2.36 16.97 -3.00
CA ASP A 143 2.42 16.03 -1.89
C ASP A 143 1.06 15.84 -1.19
N GLU A 144 0.00 15.70 -2.00
CA GLU A 144 -1.38 15.60 -1.56
C GLU A 144 -2.01 14.29 -2.04
N VAL A 145 -2.96 13.78 -1.26
CA VAL A 145 -3.77 12.60 -1.61
C VAL A 145 -5.24 12.98 -1.70
N VAL A 146 -5.94 12.37 -2.65
CA VAL A 146 -7.39 12.50 -2.78
C VAL A 146 -8.03 11.34 -2.03
N MET A 147 -8.90 11.67 -1.09
CA MET A 147 -9.67 10.74 -0.28
C MET A 147 -11.16 11.00 -0.49
N VAL A 148 -11.96 10.00 -0.24
CA VAL A 148 -13.44 10.08 -0.32
C VAL A 148 -14.06 9.82 1.04
N ARG A 149 -15.18 10.49 1.33
CA ARG A 149 -15.96 10.27 2.52
C ARG A 149 -17.35 9.79 2.15
N GLN A 150 -17.74 8.61 2.63
CA GLN A 150 -19.04 8.04 2.34
C GLN A 150 -19.60 7.22 3.50
N PHE A 151 -20.92 7.03 3.49
CA PHE A 151 -21.62 6.25 4.50
C PHE A 151 -21.31 4.74 4.37
N ARG A 152 -20.98 4.10 5.50
CA ARG A 152 -20.72 2.67 5.58
C ARG A 152 -21.56 2.01 6.68
N VAL A 153 -22.53 1.19 6.28
CA VAL A 153 -23.43 0.49 7.21
C VAL A 153 -22.70 -0.42 8.19
N GLY A 154 -21.54 -0.96 7.80
CA GLY A 154 -20.77 -1.90 8.63
C GLY A 154 -20.20 -1.32 9.92
N VAL A 155 -20.20 0.01 10.09
CA VAL A 155 -19.63 0.68 11.26
C VAL A 155 -20.67 1.46 12.09
N LEU A 156 -21.96 1.26 11.83
CA LEU A 156 -23.06 1.98 12.47
C LEU A 156 -23.00 1.99 14.01
N ASP A 157 -22.61 0.88 14.60
CA ASP A 157 -22.57 0.68 16.06
C ASP A 157 -21.12 0.58 16.61
N LYS A 158 -20.13 0.88 15.78
CA LYS A 158 -18.70 0.72 16.13
C LYS A 158 -17.96 2.04 16.22
N GLN A 159 -18.50 3.10 15.63
CA GLN A 159 -17.87 4.40 15.57
C GLN A 159 -18.85 5.52 15.89
N THR A 160 -18.32 6.72 16.17
CA THR A 160 -19.13 7.93 16.40
C THR A 160 -19.77 8.46 15.11
N SER A 161 -19.20 8.14 13.95
CA SER A 161 -19.72 8.51 12.65
C SER A 161 -19.61 7.33 11.67
N PRO A 162 -20.69 6.95 10.97
CA PRO A 162 -20.64 5.94 9.91
C PRO A 162 -20.14 6.50 8.55
N TRP A 163 -19.81 7.78 8.43
CA TRP A 163 -19.16 8.35 7.26
C TRP A 163 -17.65 8.18 7.38
N MET A 164 -17.12 7.23 6.63
CA MET A 164 -15.70 6.86 6.68
C MET A 164 -14.89 7.65 5.65
N LEU A 165 -13.67 7.99 6.02
CA LEU A 165 -12.67 8.55 5.09
C LEU A 165 -11.87 7.39 4.51
N GLU A 166 -11.94 7.24 3.17
CA GLU A 166 -11.48 6.07 2.45
C GLU A 166 -10.75 6.42 1.16
N LEU A 167 -10.13 5.43 0.54
CA LEU A 167 -9.70 5.51 -0.86
C LEU A 167 -10.93 5.40 -1.78
N VAL A 168 -10.79 5.89 -3.00
CA VAL A 168 -11.67 5.51 -4.12
C VAL A 168 -11.61 4.00 -4.32
N ALA A 169 -12.76 3.33 -4.40
CA ALA A 169 -12.81 1.88 -4.56
C ALA A 169 -14.11 1.39 -5.17
N GLY A 170 -14.02 0.36 -6.02
CA GLY A 170 -15.19 -0.27 -6.60
C GLY A 170 -15.04 -1.76 -6.88
N MET A 171 -16.14 -2.38 -7.26
CA MET A 171 -16.17 -3.81 -7.58
C MET A 171 -15.80 -4.05 -9.04
N VAL A 172 -15.11 -5.16 -9.28
CA VAL A 172 -14.78 -5.62 -10.63
C VAL A 172 -16.04 -6.19 -11.29
N LYS A 173 -16.50 -5.55 -12.38
CA LYS A 173 -17.63 -6.03 -13.17
C LYS A 173 -17.14 -7.12 -14.15
N VAL A 174 -18.03 -7.99 -14.57
CA VAL A 174 -17.71 -9.09 -15.50
C VAL A 174 -17.05 -8.54 -16.77
N GLY A 175 -15.83 -9.01 -17.05
CA GLY A 175 -15.06 -8.62 -18.23
C GLY A 175 -14.18 -7.37 -18.05
N GLU A 176 -14.18 -6.74 -16.86
CA GLU A 176 -13.26 -5.64 -16.56
C GLU A 176 -11.93 -6.17 -15.99
N GLY A 177 -10.84 -5.50 -16.37
CA GLY A 177 -9.55 -5.65 -15.70
C GLY A 177 -9.43 -4.69 -14.50
N ALA A 178 -8.60 -5.05 -13.52
CA ALA A 178 -8.45 -4.26 -12.29
C ALA A 178 -8.01 -2.80 -12.55
N GLU A 179 -7.13 -2.56 -13.52
CA GLU A 179 -6.72 -1.19 -13.91
C GLU A 179 -7.86 -0.38 -14.49
N GLN A 180 -8.74 -1.02 -15.28
CA GLN A 180 -9.92 -0.37 -15.85
C GLN A 180 -10.90 0.07 -14.76
N VAL A 181 -11.10 -0.79 -13.74
CA VAL A 181 -11.91 -0.46 -12.56
C VAL A 181 -11.30 0.71 -11.81
N ALA A 182 -9.99 0.71 -11.55
CA ALA A 182 -9.31 1.81 -10.86
C ALA A 182 -9.54 3.15 -11.57
N ILE A 183 -9.44 3.20 -12.90
CA ILE A 183 -9.66 4.42 -13.68
C ILE A 183 -11.14 4.83 -13.65
N ARG A 184 -12.06 3.89 -13.88
CA ARG A 184 -13.50 4.14 -13.91
C ARG A 184 -14.00 4.69 -12.57
N GLU A 185 -13.65 4.02 -11.46
CA GLU A 185 -14.07 4.45 -10.12
C GLU A 185 -13.46 5.80 -9.72
N SER A 186 -12.20 6.07 -10.12
CA SER A 186 -11.61 7.40 -9.92
C SER A 186 -12.41 8.50 -10.58
N GLN A 187 -12.90 8.26 -11.81
CA GLN A 187 -13.72 9.21 -12.52
C GLN A 187 -15.12 9.34 -11.89
N GLU A 188 -15.74 8.23 -11.49
CA GLU A 188 -17.12 8.21 -10.96
C GLU A 188 -17.19 8.81 -9.54
N GLU A 189 -16.24 8.48 -8.66
CA GLU A 189 -16.25 8.89 -7.26
C GLU A 189 -15.52 10.22 -6.96
N SER A 190 -14.59 10.67 -7.83
CA SER A 190 -13.79 11.86 -7.55
C SER A 190 -13.55 12.81 -8.72
N ASP A 191 -14.12 12.52 -9.90
CA ASP A 191 -13.85 13.23 -11.17
C ASP A 191 -12.35 13.31 -11.53
N CYS A 192 -11.55 12.37 -11.02
CA CYS A 192 -10.12 12.25 -11.31
C CYS A 192 -9.85 11.18 -12.36
N VAL A 193 -8.93 11.47 -13.28
CA VAL A 193 -8.39 10.48 -14.22
C VAL A 193 -6.89 10.35 -13.98
N PRO A 194 -6.43 9.23 -13.40
CA PRO A 194 -5.00 9.04 -13.15
C PRO A 194 -4.23 8.89 -14.47
N THR A 195 -3.06 9.53 -14.57
CA THR A 195 -2.19 9.49 -15.74
C THR A 195 -1.25 8.30 -15.74
N ASP A 196 -0.80 7.90 -14.54
CA ASP A 196 0.12 6.79 -14.32
C ASP A 196 -0.43 5.91 -13.20
N LEU A 197 -0.38 4.60 -13.40
CA LEU A 197 -0.84 3.62 -12.43
C LEU A 197 0.29 2.69 -12.01
N VAL A 198 0.47 2.53 -10.71
CA VAL A 198 1.37 1.55 -10.12
C VAL A 198 0.56 0.60 -9.25
N LYS A 199 0.65 -0.71 -9.52
CA LYS A 199 0.03 -1.72 -8.67
C LYS A 199 0.79 -1.80 -7.35
N ILE A 200 0.08 -1.61 -6.24
CA ILE A 200 0.62 -1.74 -4.89
C ILE A 200 0.76 -3.21 -4.52
N LEU A 201 -0.37 -3.90 -4.36
CA LEU A 201 -0.45 -5.32 -4.03
C LEU A 201 -1.87 -5.87 -4.18
N GLU A 202 -2.02 -7.17 -3.94
CA GLU A 202 -3.31 -7.84 -3.75
C GLU A 202 -3.37 -8.45 -2.35
N TYR A 203 -4.57 -8.45 -1.76
CA TYR A 203 -4.79 -9.10 -0.46
C TYR A 203 -6.21 -9.62 -0.32
N PHE A 204 -6.41 -10.55 0.61
CA PHE A 204 -7.73 -11.00 1.02
C PHE A 204 -8.21 -10.21 2.23
N ASN A 205 -9.39 -9.60 2.13
CA ASN A 205 -9.89 -8.70 3.17
C ASN A 205 -10.26 -9.46 4.47
N SER A 206 -10.93 -10.60 4.37
CA SER A 206 -11.34 -11.42 5.51
C SER A 206 -11.43 -12.91 5.16
N PRO A 207 -10.29 -13.61 4.89
CA PRO A 207 -10.30 -14.95 4.31
C PRO A 207 -10.89 -16.05 5.22
N GLY A 208 -11.14 -15.74 6.48
CA GLY A 208 -11.86 -16.64 7.39
C GLY A 208 -13.37 -16.75 7.11
N THR A 209 -13.96 -15.77 6.43
CA THR A 209 -15.42 -15.65 6.25
C THR A 209 -15.83 -15.14 4.88
N SER A 210 -14.92 -14.59 4.08
CA SER A 210 -15.20 -14.04 2.76
C SER A 210 -14.11 -14.45 1.76
N ASN A 211 -14.47 -14.57 0.50
CA ASN A 211 -13.55 -14.77 -0.62
C ASN A 211 -13.11 -13.45 -1.27
N GLU A 212 -13.48 -12.31 -0.69
CA GLU A 212 -13.16 -10.99 -1.25
C GLU A 212 -11.64 -10.81 -1.37
N LYS A 213 -11.17 -10.66 -2.60
CA LYS A 213 -9.81 -10.27 -2.92
C LYS A 213 -9.81 -8.81 -3.37
N VAL A 214 -8.86 -8.04 -2.89
CA VAL A 214 -8.72 -6.61 -3.19
C VAL A 214 -7.39 -6.39 -3.91
N THR A 215 -7.44 -5.66 -5.02
CA THR A 215 -6.24 -5.15 -5.71
C THR A 215 -6.10 -3.66 -5.41
N LEU A 216 -4.92 -3.22 -4.99
CA LEU A 216 -4.62 -1.82 -4.71
C LEU A 216 -3.68 -1.22 -5.75
N PHE A 217 -3.99 0.01 -6.14
CA PHE A 217 -3.17 0.84 -7.02
C PHE A 217 -2.82 2.17 -6.37
N CYS A 218 -1.74 2.78 -6.84
CA CYS A 218 -1.44 4.19 -6.68
C CYS A 218 -1.54 4.86 -8.06
N GLY A 219 -2.30 5.93 -8.17
CA GLY A 219 -2.50 6.66 -9.41
C GLY A 219 -2.04 8.11 -9.29
N ARG A 220 -1.28 8.60 -10.29
CA ARG A 220 -0.84 10.00 -10.36
C ARG A 220 -1.98 10.88 -10.83
N VAL A 221 -2.26 11.96 -10.11
CA VAL A 221 -3.30 12.95 -10.45
C VAL A 221 -2.80 14.38 -10.27
N ASP A 222 -3.57 15.34 -10.77
CA ASP A 222 -3.49 16.76 -10.45
C ASP A 222 -4.66 17.13 -9.55
N ALA A 223 -4.40 17.38 -8.27
CA ALA A 223 -5.43 17.63 -7.28
C ALA A 223 -5.90 19.10 -7.17
N ARG A 224 -5.39 20.02 -8.01
CA ARG A 224 -5.64 21.49 -7.89
C ARG A 224 -7.11 21.90 -7.92
N SER A 225 -7.94 21.16 -8.61
CA SER A 225 -9.38 21.47 -8.77
C SER A 225 -10.28 20.33 -8.29
N VAL A 226 -9.73 19.39 -7.54
CA VAL A 226 -10.44 18.21 -7.05
C VAL A 226 -11.19 18.56 -5.77
N GLY A 227 -12.43 18.07 -5.66
CA GLY A 227 -13.31 18.27 -4.50
C GLY A 227 -14.79 18.20 -4.92
N GLY A 228 -15.68 18.44 -3.96
CA GLY A 228 -17.11 18.42 -4.19
C GLY A 228 -17.78 17.12 -3.77
N VAL A 229 -19.01 16.91 -4.27
CA VAL A 229 -19.81 15.70 -4.02
C VAL A 229 -20.03 14.98 -5.33
N HIS A 230 -19.71 13.70 -5.34
CA HIS A 230 -19.73 12.83 -6.52
C HIS A 230 -20.47 11.51 -6.22
N GLY A 231 -20.32 10.54 -7.10
CA GLY A 231 -20.98 9.23 -7.05
C GLY A 231 -22.17 9.12 -8.00
N LEU A 232 -22.59 7.89 -8.23
CA LEU A 232 -23.68 7.58 -9.16
C LEU A 232 -25.04 7.59 -8.45
N THR A 233 -25.91 8.49 -8.84
CA THR A 233 -27.28 8.61 -8.29
C THR A 233 -28.07 7.31 -8.38
N GLN A 234 -27.86 6.51 -9.43
CA GLN A 234 -28.51 5.22 -9.63
C GLN A 234 -27.98 4.13 -8.66
N GLU A 235 -26.83 4.33 -8.08
CA GLU A 235 -26.23 3.46 -7.06
C GLU A 235 -26.47 4.01 -5.65
N HIS A 236 -27.22 5.13 -5.52
CA HIS A 236 -27.49 5.85 -4.27
C HIS A 236 -26.23 6.31 -3.56
N GLU A 237 -25.21 6.69 -4.31
CA GLU A 237 -23.96 7.18 -3.79
C GLU A 237 -24.02 8.68 -3.50
N ASP A 238 -23.47 9.07 -2.38
CA ASP A 238 -23.29 10.44 -1.90
C ASP A 238 -21.87 10.51 -1.29
N ILE A 239 -20.90 10.93 -2.11
CA ILE A 239 -19.49 10.80 -1.86
C ILE A 239 -18.84 12.18 -1.83
N GLU A 240 -18.37 12.60 -0.66
CA GLU A 240 -17.61 13.85 -0.48
C GLU A 240 -16.13 13.62 -0.76
N VAL A 241 -15.58 14.37 -1.72
CA VAL A 241 -14.15 14.31 -2.07
C VAL A 241 -13.35 15.30 -1.26
N THR A 242 -12.29 14.84 -0.64
CA THR A 242 -11.39 15.63 0.21
C THR A 242 -9.94 15.45 -0.26
N VAL A 243 -9.24 16.57 -0.47
CA VAL A 243 -7.79 16.57 -0.71
C VAL A 243 -7.07 16.87 0.59
N LEU A 244 -6.11 16.04 0.94
CA LEU A 244 -5.32 16.16 2.17
C LEU A 244 -3.83 16.16 1.85
N PRO A 245 -3.01 16.96 2.55
CA PRO A 245 -1.57 16.73 2.59
C PRO A 245 -1.28 15.27 2.99
N PHE A 246 -0.31 14.64 2.34
CA PHE A 246 0.01 13.23 2.59
C PHE A 246 0.35 12.95 4.07
N GLU A 247 1.10 13.86 4.70
CA GLU A 247 1.44 13.77 6.13
C GLU A 247 0.18 13.81 7.03
N GLU A 248 -0.84 14.59 6.66
CA GLU A 248 -2.11 14.62 7.41
C GLU A 248 -2.89 13.32 7.26
N ALA A 249 -2.89 12.71 6.07
CA ALA A 249 -3.50 11.41 5.86
C ALA A 249 -2.80 10.31 6.69
N LEU A 250 -1.46 10.31 6.77
CA LEU A 250 -0.70 9.42 7.66
C LEU A 250 -1.01 9.68 9.15
N ALA A 251 -1.11 10.94 9.56
CA ALA A 251 -1.55 11.28 10.91
C ALA A 251 -2.98 10.78 11.18
N GLY A 252 -3.85 10.80 10.15
CA GLY A 252 -5.20 10.23 10.18
C GLY A 252 -5.21 8.73 10.46
N VAL A 253 -4.28 7.97 9.87
CA VAL A 253 -4.09 6.54 10.16
C VAL A 253 -3.66 6.35 11.63
N ASN A 254 -2.67 7.10 12.08
CA ASN A 254 -2.13 6.98 13.44
C ASN A 254 -3.16 7.36 14.53
N SER A 255 -4.06 8.30 14.25
CA SER A 255 -5.12 8.72 15.17
C SER A 255 -6.37 7.83 15.12
N GLY A 256 -6.50 6.96 14.12
CA GLY A 256 -7.69 6.14 13.88
C GLY A 256 -8.83 6.86 13.14
N LEU A 257 -8.60 8.05 12.61
CA LEU A 257 -9.54 8.74 11.72
C LEU A 257 -9.68 7.97 10.39
N ILE A 258 -8.57 7.49 9.85
CA ILE A 258 -8.51 6.59 8.69
C ILE A 258 -8.23 5.19 9.24
N ASN A 259 -9.25 4.33 9.24
CA ASN A 259 -9.20 3.06 9.95
C ASN A 259 -9.78 1.88 9.16
N ASN A 260 -9.86 2.00 7.85
CA ASN A 260 -10.17 0.90 6.93
C ASN A 260 -8.87 0.33 6.30
N ALA A 261 -8.89 -0.96 6.00
CA ALA A 261 -7.69 -1.69 5.59
C ALA A 261 -7.08 -1.17 4.29
N MET A 262 -7.89 -0.87 3.27
CA MET A 262 -7.39 -0.38 1.97
C MET A 262 -6.58 0.90 2.13
N SER A 263 -7.14 1.87 2.85
CA SER A 263 -6.50 3.18 3.06
C SER A 263 -5.23 3.07 3.89
N ILE A 264 -5.25 2.29 4.98
CA ILE A 264 -4.08 2.06 5.82
C ILE A 264 -2.93 1.44 5.01
N ILE A 265 -3.21 0.37 4.25
CA ILE A 265 -2.21 -0.35 3.46
C ILE A 265 -1.61 0.58 2.40
N ALA A 266 -2.45 1.29 1.65
CA ALA A 266 -1.98 2.14 0.55
C ALA A 266 -1.20 3.37 1.03
N LEU A 267 -1.65 4.03 2.11
CA LEU A 267 -0.94 5.18 2.69
C LEU A 267 0.42 4.77 3.28
N GLN A 268 0.48 3.65 4.00
CA GLN A 268 1.74 3.11 4.51
C GLN A 268 2.68 2.64 3.39
N TRP A 269 2.12 2.06 2.31
CA TRP A 269 2.91 1.72 1.14
C TRP A 269 3.51 2.97 0.48
N LEU A 270 2.73 4.05 0.34
CA LEU A 270 3.23 5.31 -0.22
C LEU A 270 4.35 5.89 0.66
N GLU A 271 4.22 5.86 1.99
CA GLU A 271 5.27 6.31 2.90
C GLU A 271 6.61 5.58 2.66
N LEU A 272 6.55 4.27 2.44
CA LEU A 272 7.73 3.44 2.24
C LEU A 272 8.35 3.56 0.83
N ASN A 273 7.52 3.83 -0.19
CA ASN A 273 7.93 3.73 -1.59
C ASN A 273 7.90 5.09 -2.33
N LYS A 274 7.53 6.18 -1.65
CA LYS A 274 7.32 7.51 -2.26
C LYS A 274 8.54 7.99 -3.04
N ALA A 275 9.75 7.82 -2.52
CA ALA A 275 10.97 8.27 -3.20
C ALA A 275 11.18 7.56 -4.54
N GLU A 276 11.02 6.23 -4.57
CA GLU A 276 11.13 5.42 -5.79
C GLU A 276 10.00 5.75 -6.78
N LEU A 277 8.78 5.93 -6.28
CA LEU A 277 7.62 6.31 -7.08
C LEU A 277 7.82 7.66 -7.79
N LEU A 278 8.36 8.66 -7.08
CA LEU A 278 8.67 9.96 -7.65
C LEU A 278 9.74 9.89 -8.75
N GLU A 279 10.73 9.02 -8.60
CA GLU A 279 11.74 8.77 -9.65
C GLU A 279 11.13 8.13 -10.91
N GLN A 280 10.14 7.26 -10.75
CA GLN A 280 9.43 6.65 -11.89
C GLN A 280 8.52 7.64 -12.62
N TRP A 281 8.01 8.65 -11.92
CA TRP A 281 7.06 9.62 -12.48
C TRP A 281 7.70 10.91 -13.00
N LEU A 282 9.05 11.03 -12.95
CA LEU A 282 9.82 12.13 -13.57
C LEU A 282 10.02 11.92 -15.07
#